data_39cd507c3a034775a74023f1d7245526
#
_entry.id   39cd507c3a034775a74023f1d7245526
#
_cell.length_a   1.000
_cell.length_b   1.000
_cell.length_c   1.000
_cell.angle_alpha   90.00
_cell.angle_beta   90.00
_cell.angle_gamma   90.00
#
_symmetry.space_group_name_H-M   'P 1'
#
loop_
_entity.id
_entity.type
_entity.pdbx_description
1 polymer ?
#
loop_
_entity_poly.entity_id
_entity_poly.type
_entity_poly.pdbx_seq_one_letter_code
_entity_poly.pdbx_strand_id
1 'polypeptide(L)'
;METVLKPPVTVVLKEEVGFRTIAVGPPARYRQVTEESRMLTSDGNIVDLDFIVQYRIKDPKAFLFNVRDPAETLRDSAESAMREVVGRNTINKALTEGRLEVQTEAQLILQAMLDRYQVGLHVVTVKLQDVVPPDPVQDAFKDVINAEQDKERMINEAEGFANDVLPRARGDAAQLLNQARGYSESVVKEAEGQAQRFDLLYDAYRRSPVVTRKRLYLETLEEVFADANLIIVDEKIARGALPLLPLAGVTGSGGAGSRAAEVSR
;
A
#
# COMPACT_ATOMS: atom_id res chain seq x y z
N MET A 1 2.96 32.41 -62.83
CA MET A 1 2.35 31.19 -62.24
C MET A 1 2.09 31.50 -60.75
N GLU A 2 0.85 31.49 -60.34
CA GLU A 2 0.52 31.56 -58.92
C GLU A 2 0.68 30.18 -58.28
N THR A 3 1.47 30.09 -57.21
CA THR A 3 1.67 28.84 -56.46
C THR A 3 0.83 28.88 -55.21
N VAL A 4 -0.13 27.98 -55.07
CA VAL A 4 -0.98 27.89 -53.88
C VAL A 4 -0.32 26.94 -52.88
N LEU A 5 0.13 27.47 -51.73
CA LEU A 5 0.67 26.71 -50.63
C LEU A 5 -0.47 26.40 -49.64
N LYS A 6 -0.63 25.13 -49.27
CA LYS A 6 -1.68 24.66 -48.31
C LYS A 6 -1.03 23.96 -47.09
N PRO A 7 -0.60 24.68 -46.07
CA PRO A 7 -0.06 24.07 -44.88
C PRO A 7 -1.16 23.31 -44.10
N PRO A 8 -0.85 22.15 -43.45
CA PRO A 8 -1.81 21.36 -42.72
C PRO A 8 -2.09 21.95 -41.33
N VAL A 9 -3.13 22.79 -41.24
CA VAL A 9 -3.48 23.48 -39.97
C VAL A 9 -4.22 22.61 -38.96
N THR A 10 -4.85 21.52 -39.38
CA THR A 10 -5.63 20.61 -38.53
C THR A 10 -4.83 19.45 -37.97
N VAL A 11 -3.64 19.23 -38.49
CA VAL A 11 -2.78 18.10 -38.10
C VAL A 11 -1.82 18.53 -37.02
N VAL A 12 -1.65 17.69 -35.98
CA VAL A 12 -0.59 17.84 -34.99
C VAL A 12 0.70 17.28 -35.61
N LEU A 13 1.64 18.15 -35.78
CA LEU A 13 2.99 17.82 -36.27
C LEU A 13 3.90 17.55 -35.05
N LYS A 14 4.96 16.80 -35.28
CA LYS A 14 5.98 16.53 -34.25
C LYS A 14 7.37 16.85 -34.76
N GLU A 15 8.16 17.45 -33.92
CA GLU A 15 9.57 17.72 -34.11
C GLU A 15 10.38 16.99 -33.06
N GLU A 16 11.42 16.30 -33.50
CA GLU A 16 12.33 15.52 -32.61
C GLU A 16 13.55 16.38 -32.31
N VAL A 17 13.90 16.52 -31.03
CA VAL A 17 15.06 17.26 -30.54
C VAL A 17 15.97 16.32 -29.73
N GLY A 18 17.26 16.34 -30.03
CA GLY A 18 18.26 15.45 -29.44
C GLY A 18 18.45 14.15 -30.19
N PHE A 19 17.48 13.73 -30.98
CA PHE A 19 17.57 12.52 -31.80
C PHE A 19 16.84 12.67 -33.15
N ARG A 20 17.11 11.74 -34.07
CA ARG A 20 16.40 11.64 -35.36
C ARG A 20 16.03 10.20 -35.63
N THR A 21 14.78 9.96 -35.98
CA THR A 21 14.30 8.65 -36.40
C THR A 21 14.80 8.34 -37.81
N ILE A 22 15.68 7.33 -37.95
CA ILE A 22 16.23 6.91 -39.27
C ILE A 22 15.31 5.91 -39.95
N ALA A 23 14.69 4.99 -39.20
CA ALA A 23 13.82 3.96 -39.73
C ALA A 23 12.66 3.70 -38.76
N VAL A 24 11.44 3.76 -39.31
CA VAL A 24 10.19 3.43 -38.62
C VAL A 24 9.86 1.98 -38.90
N GLY A 25 10.34 1.06 -38.07
CA GLY A 25 10.05 -0.38 -38.19
C GLY A 25 10.65 -1.16 -37.00
N PRO A 26 10.16 -2.38 -36.73
CA PRO A 26 10.76 -3.21 -35.70
C PRO A 26 12.07 -3.87 -36.16
N PRO A 27 13.27 -3.54 -35.59
CA PRO A 27 13.48 -2.51 -34.56
C PRO A 27 13.61 -1.10 -35.15
N ALA A 28 12.98 -0.10 -34.48
CA ALA A 28 13.16 1.30 -34.82
C ALA A 28 14.63 1.71 -34.59
N ARG A 29 15.20 2.50 -35.52
CA ARG A 29 16.57 2.99 -35.40
C ARG A 29 16.57 4.50 -35.20
N TYR A 30 17.24 4.94 -34.15
CA TYR A 30 17.43 6.35 -33.84
C TYR A 30 18.89 6.72 -33.97
N ARG A 31 19.15 7.95 -34.39
CA ARG A 31 20.49 8.55 -34.33
C ARG A 31 20.44 9.70 -33.36
N GLN A 32 21.25 9.63 -32.34
CA GLN A 32 21.41 10.69 -31.36
C GLN A 32 22.18 11.88 -31.95
N VAL A 33 21.73 13.08 -31.63
CA VAL A 33 22.37 14.34 -32.01
C VAL A 33 22.87 15.00 -30.72
N THR A 34 24.08 14.66 -30.33
CA THR A 34 24.68 15.01 -29.03
C THR A 34 24.76 16.55 -28.81
N GLU A 35 24.85 17.33 -29.88
CA GLU A 35 24.90 18.80 -29.79
C GLU A 35 23.56 19.39 -29.31
N GLU A 36 22.45 18.76 -29.66
CA GLU A 36 21.10 19.15 -29.26
C GLU A 36 20.66 18.52 -27.93
N SER A 37 21.12 17.28 -27.64
CA SER A 37 20.69 16.54 -26.44
C SER A 37 21.44 16.92 -25.19
N ARG A 38 22.71 17.35 -25.30
CA ARG A 38 23.57 17.58 -24.14
C ARG A 38 23.29 18.90 -23.46
N MET A 39 22.92 18.82 -22.17
CA MET A 39 22.57 19.99 -21.35
C MET A 39 23.25 19.92 -19.99
N LEU A 40 23.41 21.09 -19.36
CA LEU A 40 23.98 21.22 -18.01
C LEU A 40 22.86 21.56 -17.04
N THR A 41 22.80 20.86 -15.93
CA THR A 41 21.83 21.10 -14.84
C THR A 41 22.38 22.11 -13.82
N SER A 42 21.51 22.62 -12.93
CA SER A 42 21.87 23.63 -11.91
C SER A 42 22.93 23.12 -10.91
N ASP A 43 23.01 21.82 -10.71
CA ASP A 43 23.95 21.13 -9.82
C ASP A 43 25.26 20.73 -10.53
N GLY A 44 25.50 21.24 -11.76
CA GLY A 44 26.72 21.04 -12.51
C GLY A 44 26.87 19.66 -13.17
N ASN A 45 25.80 18.87 -13.23
CA ASN A 45 25.80 17.60 -13.92
C ASN A 45 25.47 17.76 -15.40
N ILE A 46 26.08 16.92 -16.24
CA ILE A 46 25.77 16.84 -17.66
C ILE A 46 24.71 15.75 -17.85
N VAL A 47 23.67 16.06 -18.63
CA VAL A 47 22.62 15.12 -19.01
C VAL A 47 22.42 15.13 -20.52
N ASP A 48 22.21 13.97 -21.11
CA ASP A 48 21.75 13.81 -22.46
C ASP A 48 20.21 13.65 -22.40
N LEU A 49 19.49 14.58 -23.07
CA LEU A 49 18.05 14.74 -22.94
C LEU A 49 17.40 14.75 -24.32
N ASP A 50 16.58 13.74 -24.59
CA ASP A 50 15.83 13.59 -25.82
C ASP A 50 14.37 13.93 -25.60
N PHE A 51 13.78 14.76 -26.46
CA PHE A 51 12.38 15.16 -26.34
C PHE A 51 11.71 15.40 -27.66
N ILE A 52 10.39 15.37 -27.63
CA ILE A 52 9.53 15.61 -28.79
C ILE A 52 8.63 16.81 -28.50
N VAL A 53 8.58 17.73 -29.45
CA VAL A 53 7.64 18.84 -29.44
C VAL A 53 6.49 18.51 -30.37
N GLN A 54 5.27 18.50 -29.86
CA GLN A 54 4.07 18.41 -30.66
C GLN A 54 3.49 19.80 -30.84
N TYR A 55 3.24 20.17 -32.06
CA TYR A 55 2.76 21.51 -32.42
C TYR A 55 1.74 21.48 -33.54
N ARG A 56 1.01 22.55 -33.68
CA ARG A 56 0.11 22.79 -34.82
C ARG A 56 0.31 24.19 -35.38
N ILE A 57 -0.04 24.38 -36.64
CA ILE A 57 0.00 25.68 -37.29
C ILE A 57 -1.24 26.47 -36.87
N LYS A 58 -1.02 27.59 -36.14
CA LYS A 58 -2.08 28.50 -35.67
C LYS A 58 -2.38 29.58 -36.73
N ASP A 59 -1.33 30.17 -37.31
CA ASP A 59 -1.44 31.18 -38.35
C ASP A 59 -0.61 30.75 -39.59
N PRO A 60 -1.27 30.29 -40.66
CA PRO A 60 -0.59 29.89 -41.90
C PRO A 60 0.20 30.99 -42.60
N LYS A 61 -0.25 32.26 -42.48
CA LYS A 61 0.44 33.38 -43.08
C LYS A 61 1.76 33.65 -42.36
N ALA A 62 1.73 33.73 -41.04
CA ALA A 62 2.93 33.89 -40.22
C ALA A 62 3.92 32.75 -40.43
N PHE A 63 3.43 31.52 -40.47
CA PHE A 63 4.21 30.32 -40.71
C PHE A 63 4.96 30.31 -42.04
N LEU A 64 4.35 30.86 -43.11
CA LEU A 64 4.94 30.82 -44.46
C LEU A 64 5.83 32.02 -44.76
N PHE A 65 5.59 33.17 -44.12
CA PHE A 65 6.20 34.45 -44.56
C PHE A 65 7.05 35.15 -43.50
N ASN A 66 6.89 34.87 -42.23
CA ASN A 66 7.62 35.57 -41.20
C ASN A 66 9.00 34.99 -40.91
N VAL A 67 9.17 33.66 -41.15
CA VAL A 67 10.41 32.94 -40.83
C VAL A 67 10.84 32.08 -42.03
N ARG A 68 12.15 32.00 -42.28
CA ARG A 68 12.68 31.24 -43.45
C ARG A 68 12.42 29.75 -43.31
N ASP A 69 12.73 29.18 -42.13
CA ASP A 69 12.49 27.77 -41.82
C ASP A 69 11.81 27.66 -40.43
N PRO A 70 10.48 27.50 -40.42
CA PRO A 70 9.74 27.41 -39.19
C PRO A 70 10.06 26.16 -38.34
N ALA A 71 10.44 25.06 -39.02
CA ALA A 71 10.76 23.81 -38.30
C ALA A 71 12.12 23.91 -37.62
N GLU A 72 13.13 24.45 -38.29
CA GLU A 72 14.43 24.72 -37.69
C GLU A 72 14.31 25.74 -36.54
N THR A 73 13.58 26.85 -36.75
CA THR A 73 13.33 27.85 -35.71
C THR A 73 12.61 27.26 -34.49
N LEU A 74 11.66 26.37 -34.70
CA LEU A 74 10.99 25.65 -33.61
C LEU A 74 11.99 24.77 -32.83
N ARG A 75 12.86 24.06 -33.53
CA ARG A 75 13.86 23.17 -32.94
C ARG A 75 14.84 23.97 -32.07
N ASP A 76 15.44 25.02 -32.63
CA ASP A 76 16.40 25.88 -31.93
C ASP A 76 15.78 26.59 -30.72
N SER A 77 14.52 27.03 -30.86
CA SER A 77 13.76 27.61 -29.75
C SER A 77 13.43 26.58 -28.69
N ALA A 78 13.09 25.35 -29.08
CA ALA A 78 12.80 24.25 -28.15
C ALA A 78 14.05 23.80 -27.39
N GLU A 79 15.18 23.72 -28.08
CA GLU A 79 16.47 23.44 -27.45
C GLU A 79 16.83 24.54 -26.44
N SER A 80 16.70 25.81 -26.82
CA SER A 80 17.00 26.93 -25.93
C SER A 80 16.08 26.97 -24.73
N ALA A 81 14.76 26.74 -24.89
CA ALA A 81 13.79 26.69 -23.82
C ALA A 81 14.07 25.53 -22.85
N MET A 82 14.36 24.35 -23.38
CA MET A 82 14.68 23.17 -22.58
C MET A 82 16.00 23.38 -21.81
N ARG A 83 17.03 23.93 -22.47
CA ARG A 83 18.32 24.25 -21.84
C ARG A 83 18.17 25.24 -20.70
N GLU A 84 17.29 26.24 -20.82
CA GLU A 84 16.98 27.20 -19.76
C GLU A 84 16.32 26.50 -18.56
N VAL A 85 15.32 25.64 -18.81
CA VAL A 85 14.60 24.94 -17.73
C VAL A 85 15.50 23.93 -17.03
N VAL A 86 16.27 23.14 -17.79
CA VAL A 86 17.19 22.15 -17.23
C VAL A 86 18.30 22.84 -16.41
N GLY A 87 18.82 23.95 -16.90
CA GLY A 87 19.83 24.78 -16.19
C GLY A 87 19.35 25.37 -14.87
N ARG A 88 18.03 25.47 -14.66
CA ARG A 88 17.44 25.94 -13.39
C ARG A 88 17.10 24.78 -12.43
N ASN A 89 17.01 23.55 -12.93
CA ASN A 89 16.62 22.39 -12.17
C ASN A 89 17.78 21.44 -11.90
N THR A 90 17.69 20.66 -10.82
CA THR A 90 18.67 19.61 -10.50
C THR A 90 18.45 18.37 -11.35
N ILE A 91 19.49 17.55 -11.49
CA ILE A 91 19.44 16.30 -12.25
C ILE A 91 18.34 15.37 -11.69
N ASN A 92 18.22 15.27 -10.38
CA ASN A 92 17.20 14.42 -9.71
C ASN A 92 15.80 14.83 -10.12
N LYS A 93 15.50 16.12 -10.17
CA LYS A 93 14.19 16.64 -10.59
C LYS A 93 13.89 16.32 -12.06
N ALA A 94 14.89 16.38 -12.92
CA ALA A 94 14.76 16.03 -14.34
C ALA A 94 14.57 14.52 -14.58
N LEU A 95 15.17 13.67 -13.73
CA LEU A 95 15.11 12.21 -13.86
C LEU A 95 13.85 11.58 -13.24
N THR A 96 13.30 12.18 -12.17
CA THR A 96 12.26 11.56 -11.34
C THR A 96 10.90 12.28 -11.44
N GLU A 97 10.34 12.65 -10.31
CA GLU A 97 8.98 13.22 -10.19
C GLU A 97 8.80 14.60 -10.84
N GLY A 98 9.91 15.35 -11.03
CA GLY A 98 9.89 16.68 -11.63
C GLY A 98 9.74 16.72 -13.16
N ARG A 99 9.72 15.57 -13.84
CA ARG A 99 9.64 15.54 -15.33
C ARG A 99 8.45 16.29 -15.90
N LEU A 100 7.29 16.17 -15.26
CA LEU A 100 6.07 16.85 -15.72
C LEU A 100 6.17 18.37 -15.56
N GLU A 101 6.77 18.83 -14.47
CA GLU A 101 6.99 20.25 -14.21
C GLU A 101 7.96 20.85 -15.24
N VAL A 102 9.08 20.16 -15.50
CA VAL A 102 10.08 20.54 -16.52
C VAL A 102 9.42 20.61 -17.92
N GLN A 103 8.60 19.64 -18.28
CA GLN A 103 7.87 19.65 -19.56
C GLN A 103 6.91 20.85 -19.68
N THR A 104 6.18 21.14 -18.62
CA THR A 104 5.20 22.24 -18.62
C THR A 104 5.89 23.59 -18.66
N GLU A 105 6.96 23.78 -17.91
CA GLU A 105 7.76 25.00 -17.90
C GLU A 105 8.43 25.24 -19.25
N ALA A 106 9.02 24.18 -19.84
CA ALA A 106 9.62 24.25 -21.16
C ALA A 106 8.57 24.59 -22.24
N GLN A 107 7.37 24.04 -22.15
CA GLN A 107 6.28 24.37 -23.07
C GLN A 107 5.88 25.84 -23.00
N LEU A 108 5.79 26.41 -21.78
CA LEU A 108 5.44 27.82 -21.59
C LEU A 108 6.51 28.75 -22.14
N ILE A 109 7.79 28.49 -21.86
CA ILE A 109 8.91 29.29 -22.36
C ILE A 109 8.98 29.19 -23.89
N LEU A 110 8.89 27.98 -24.43
CA LEU A 110 8.90 27.77 -25.88
C LEU A 110 7.76 28.52 -26.57
N GLN A 111 6.52 28.44 -26.05
CA GLN A 111 5.39 29.15 -26.63
C GLN A 111 5.62 30.66 -26.60
N ALA A 112 6.15 31.22 -25.48
CA ALA A 112 6.48 32.62 -25.38
C ALA A 112 7.56 33.09 -26.39
N MET A 113 8.58 32.24 -26.64
CA MET A 113 9.59 32.50 -27.67
C MET A 113 8.99 32.50 -29.09
N LEU A 114 8.18 31.50 -29.41
CA LEU A 114 7.53 31.37 -30.73
C LEU A 114 6.54 32.54 -31.00
N ASP A 115 5.82 32.95 -29.96
CA ASP A 115 4.92 34.12 -30.07
C ASP A 115 5.71 35.42 -30.26
N ARG A 116 6.85 35.58 -29.61
CA ARG A 116 7.76 36.73 -29.80
C ARG A 116 8.35 36.78 -31.21
N TYR A 117 8.69 35.64 -31.78
CA TYR A 117 9.20 35.53 -33.13
C TYR A 117 8.10 35.55 -34.21
N GLN A 118 6.84 35.55 -33.77
CA GLN A 118 5.66 35.52 -34.66
C GLN A 118 5.69 34.42 -35.68
N VAL A 119 6.12 33.21 -35.30
CA VAL A 119 6.25 32.03 -36.20
C VAL A 119 4.90 31.49 -36.60
N GLY A 120 3.83 31.79 -35.87
CA GLY A 120 2.47 31.31 -36.18
C GLY A 120 2.23 29.85 -35.77
N LEU A 121 3.03 29.31 -34.85
CA LEU A 121 2.92 27.97 -34.29
C LEU A 121 2.27 27.97 -32.90
N HIS A 122 1.55 26.90 -32.59
CA HIS A 122 1.03 26.65 -31.26
C HIS A 122 1.57 25.31 -30.74
N VAL A 123 2.28 25.33 -29.63
CA VAL A 123 2.83 24.14 -28.96
C VAL A 123 1.71 23.43 -28.23
N VAL A 124 1.43 22.20 -28.61
CA VAL A 124 0.42 21.34 -27.97
C VAL A 124 0.99 20.72 -26.71
N THR A 125 2.20 20.13 -26.82
CA THR A 125 2.90 19.54 -25.69
C THR A 125 4.39 19.38 -25.99
N VAL A 126 5.20 19.47 -24.94
CA VAL A 126 6.61 19.05 -24.95
C VAL A 126 6.70 17.77 -24.13
N LYS A 127 7.24 16.70 -24.72
CA LYS A 127 7.31 15.40 -24.07
C LYS A 127 8.76 14.93 -24.00
N LEU A 128 9.28 14.76 -22.79
CA LEU A 128 10.58 14.14 -22.55
C LEU A 128 10.51 12.66 -22.90
N GLN A 129 11.42 12.19 -23.73
CA GLN A 129 11.51 10.80 -24.15
C GLN A 129 12.50 10.07 -23.28
N ASP A 130 13.75 10.47 -23.30
CA ASP A 130 14.80 9.90 -22.47
C ASP A 130 15.63 10.99 -21.81
N VAL A 131 16.05 10.73 -20.59
CA VAL A 131 16.94 11.60 -19.83
C VAL A 131 17.95 10.68 -19.16
N VAL A 132 19.18 10.71 -19.66
CA VAL A 132 20.25 9.82 -19.20
C VAL A 132 21.52 10.62 -18.91
N PRO A 133 22.27 10.27 -17.88
CA PRO A 133 23.61 10.80 -17.72
C PRO A 133 24.52 10.22 -18.81
N PRO A 134 25.62 10.92 -19.16
CA PRO A 134 26.60 10.40 -20.13
C PRO A 134 27.15 9.03 -19.73
N ASP A 135 27.41 8.15 -20.72
CA ASP A 135 27.85 6.77 -20.53
C ASP A 135 28.95 6.57 -19.47
N PRO A 136 30.01 7.43 -19.39
CA PRO A 136 31.10 7.21 -18.43
C PRO A 136 30.69 7.30 -16.96
N VAL A 137 29.58 7.96 -16.65
CA VAL A 137 29.11 8.19 -15.26
C VAL A 137 27.79 7.50 -14.94
N GLN A 138 27.19 6.83 -15.93
CA GLN A 138 25.89 6.20 -15.80
C GLN A 138 25.82 5.17 -14.67
N ASP A 139 26.86 4.34 -14.52
CA ASP A 139 26.87 3.30 -13.48
C ASP A 139 26.99 3.91 -12.07
N ALA A 140 27.79 4.97 -11.91
CA ALA A 140 27.88 5.69 -10.63
C ALA A 140 26.53 6.34 -10.23
N PHE A 141 25.80 6.90 -11.21
CA PHE A 141 24.45 7.44 -10.96
C PHE A 141 23.45 6.36 -10.59
N LYS A 142 23.50 5.18 -11.24
CA LYS A 142 22.65 4.03 -10.87
C LYS A 142 22.90 3.59 -9.43
N ASP A 143 24.17 3.54 -9.01
CA ASP A 143 24.53 3.18 -7.64
C ASP A 143 23.97 4.16 -6.61
N VAL A 144 24.01 5.47 -6.90
CA VAL A 144 23.41 6.50 -6.02
C VAL A 144 21.91 6.33 -5.92
N ILE A 145 21.21 6.14 -7.06
CA ILE A 145 19.75 5.93 -7.09
C ILE A 145 19.37 4.66 -6.33
N ASN A 146 20.13 3.56 -6.54
CA ASN A 146 19.89 2.30 -5.84
C ASN A 146 20.08 2.47 -4.32
N ALA A 147 21.12 3.17 -3.89
CA ALA A 147 21.37 3.44 -2.48
C ALA A 147 20.28 4.31 -1.84
N GLU A 148 19.73 5.29 -2.58
CA GLU A 148 18.60 6.11 -2.12
C GLU A 148 17.32 5.28 -1.99
N GLN A 149 17.04 4.44 -2.98
CA GLN A 149 15.89 3.51 -2.93
C GLN A 149 16.04 2.48 -1.79
N ASP A 150 17.24 1.95 -1.57
CA ASP A 150 17.51 1.03 -0.47
C ASP A 150 17.31 1.70 0.89
N LYS A 151 17.76 2.95 1.04
CA LYS A 151 17.52 3.75 2.24
C LYS A 151 16.02 3.94 2.49
N GLU A 152 15.25 4.35 1.48
CA GLU A 152 13.80 4.53 1.61
C GLU A 152 13.10 3.21 1.93
N ARG A 153 13.51 2.11 1.30
CA ARG A 153 12.99 0.78 1.60
C ARG A 153 13.24 0.40 3.05
N MET A 154 14.45 0.60 3.57
CA MET A 154 14.77 0.30 4.98
C MET A 154 13.95 1.15 5.96
N ILE A 155 13.72 2.43 5.64
CA ILE A 155 12.86 3.31 6.45
C ILE A 155 11.42 2.80 6.46
N ASN A 156 10.87 2.50 5.29
CA ASN A 156 9.49 2.00 5.16
C ASN A 156 9.30 0.64 5.84
N GLU A 157 10.30 -0.26 5.74
CA GLU A 157 10.30 -1.55 6.45
C GLU A 157 10.33 -1.36 7.97
N ALA A 158 11.16 -0.46 8.47
CA ALA A 158 11.25 -0.16 9.90
C ALA A 158 9.97 0.50 10.44
N GLU A 159 9.39 1.42 9.69
CA GLU A 159 8.10 2.03 10.03
C GLU A 159 6.95 1.00 9.99
N GLY A 160 6.94 0.14 8.97
CA GLY A 160 5.98 -0.97 8.86
C GLY A 160 6.08 -1.91 10.05
N PHE A 161 7.29 -2.28 10.45
CA PHE A 161 7.54 -3.11 11.63
C PHE A 161 7.09 -2.42 12.93
N ALA A 162 7.40 -1.15 13.10
CA ALA A 162 6.95 -0.39 14.28
C ALA A 162 5.43 -0.29 14.35
N ASN A 163 4.78 -0.07 13.20
CA ASN A 163 3.32 0.03 13.09
C ASN A 163 2.60 -1.32 13.30
N ASP A 164 3.25 -2.45 13.11
CA ASP A 164 2.70 -3.78 13.41
C ASP A 164 2.92 -4.17 14.88
N VAL A 165 4.15 -4.07 15.37
CA VAL A 165 4.55 -4.57 16.69
C VAL A 165 3.96 -3.74 17.83
N LEU A 166 4.00 -2.41 17.73
CA LEU A 166 3.53 -1.55 18.83
C LEU A 166 2.02 -1.67 19.11
N PRO A 167 1.12 -1.61 18.09
CA PRO A 167 -0.30 -1.78 18.33
C PRO A 167 -0.65 -3.19 18.81
N ARG A 168 0.03 -4.21 18.27
CA ARG A 168 -0.17 -5.60 18.72
C ARG A 168 0.20 -5.77 20.18
N ALA A 169 1.38 -5.32 20.61
CA ALA A 169 1.79 -5.40 22.00
C ALA A 169 0.86 -4.63 22.95
N ARG A 170 0.35 -3.47 22.51
CA ARG A 170 -0.66 -2.70 23.29
C ARG A 170 -1.99 -3.44 23.34
N GLY A 171 -2.40 -4.08 22.26
CA GLY A 171 -3.60 -4.92 22.21
C GLY A 171 -3.51 -6.10 23.17
N ASP A 172 -2.41 -6.83 23.15
CA ASP A 172 -2.16 -7.98 24.02
C ASP A 172 -2.14 -7.57 25.50
N ALA A 173 -1.49 -6.46 25.82
CA ALA A 173 -1.49 -5.91 27.17
C ALA A 173 -2.89 -5.49 27.64
N ALA A 174 -3.66 -4.82 26.78
CA ALA A 174 -5.04 -4.44 27.07
C ALA A 174 -5.95 -5.66 27.25
N GLN A 175 -5.78 -6.68 26.42
CA GLN A 175 -6.50 -7.95 26.51
C GLN A 175 -6.21 -8.65 27.87
N LEU A 176 -4.96 -8.76 28.25
CA LEU A 176 -4.56 -9.37 29.51
C LEU A 176 -5.15 -8.61 30.72
N LEU A 177 -5.09 -7.27 30.70
CA LEU A 177 -5.68 -6.44 31.73
C LEU A 177 -7.20 -6.60 31.82
N ASN A 178 -7.89 -6.64 30.67
CA ASN A 178 -9.34 -6.82 30.65
C ASN A 178 -9.74 -8.22 31.10
N GLN A 179 -9.00 -9.25 30.73
CA GLN A 179 -9.22 -10.62 31.22
C GLN A 179 -9.05 -10.71 32.74
N ALA A 180 -7.98 -10.10 33.28
CA ALA A 180 -7.75 -10.08 34.73
C ALA A 180 -8.85 -9.33 35.48
N ARG A 181 -9.30 -8.19 34.96
CA ARG A 181 -10.44 -7.44 35.54
C ARG A 181 -11.74 -8.23 35.49
N GLY A 182 -12.05 -8.82 34.32
CA GLY A 182 -13.24 -9.65 34.13
C GLY A 182 -13.23 -10.85 35.08
N TYR A 183 -12.08 -11.51 35.27
CA TYR A 183 -11.94 -12.60 36.23
C TYR A 183 -12.14 -12.11 37.66
N SER A 184 -11.52 -11.00 38.04
CA SER A 184 -11.69 -10.40 39.39
C SER A 184 -13.15 -10.06 39.68
N GLU A 185 -13.85 -9.38 38.72
CA GLU A 185 -15.27 -9.06 38.84
C GLU A 185 -16.13 -10.31 38.95
N SER A 186 -15.86 -11.34 38.13
CA SER A 186 -16.57 -12.61 38.16
C SER A 186 -16.48 -13.27 39.54
N VAL A 187 -15.25 -13.38 40.08
CA VAL A 187 -15.04 -14.00 41.39
C VAL A 187 -15.74 -13.21 42.49
N VAL A 188 -15.66 -11.87 42.47
CA VAL A 188 -16.34 -11.03 43.48
C VAL A 188 -17.86 -11.18 43.37
N LYS A 189 -18.41 -11.13 42.15
CA LYS A 189 -19.86 -11.29 41.95
C LYS A 189 -20.37 -12.67 42.31
N GLU A 190 -19.59 -13.71 42.05
CA GLU A 190 -19.91 -15.06 42.46
C GLU A 190 -19.92 -15.18 44.00
N ALA A 191 -18.91 -14.64 44.68
CA ALA A 191 -18.86 -14.64 46.15
C ALA A 191 -19.99 -13.82 46.78
N GLU A 192 -20.31 -12.63 46.22
CA GLU A 192 -21.48 -11.84 46.64
C GLU A 192 -22.78 -12.62 46.43
N GLY A 193 -22.94 -13.28 45.28
CA GLY A 193 -24.11 -14.11 45.00
C GLY A 193 -24.25 -15.29 45.97
N GLN A 194 -23.14 -15.98 46.27
CA GLN A 194 -23.14 -17.08 47.26
C GLN A 194 -23.50 -16.57 48.66
N ALA A 195 -22.97 -15.43 49.11
CA ALA A 195 -23.31 -14.79 50.37
C ALA A 195 -24.82 -14.43 50.44
N GLN A 196 -25.33 -13.77 49.41
CA GLN A 196 -26.76 -13.42 49.31
C GLN A 196 -27.66 -14.67 49.33
N ARG A 197 -27.27 -15.74 48.59
CA ARG A 197 -27.98 -17.02 48.60
C ARG A 197 -28.00 -17.63 50.02
N PHE A 198 -26.86 -17.56 50.72
CA PHE A 198 -26.77 -18.05 52.09
C PHE A 198 -27.69 -17.27 53.03
N ASP A 199 -27.71 -15.94 52.99
CA ASP A 199 -28.55 -15.09 53.79
C ASP A 199 -30.05 -15.39 53.57
N LEU A 200 -30.48 -15.48 52.29
CA LEU A 200 -31.86 -15.84 51.95
C LEU A 200 -32.26 -17.22 52.47
N LEU A 201 -31.34 -18.17 52.35
CA LEU A 201 -31.52 -19.54 52.85
C LEU A 201 -31.59 -19.58 54.36
N TYR A 202 -30.73 -18.82 55.05
CA TYR A 202 -30.73 -18.69 56.52
C TYR A 202 -32.01 -18.07 57.03
N ASP A 203 -32.55 -17.04 56.38
CA ASP A 203 -33.81 -16.42 56.74
C ASP A 203 -35.00 -17.38 56.52
N ALA A 204 -35.01 -18.15 55.43
CA ALA A 204 -36.00 -19.20 55.20
C ALA A 204 -35.91 -20.30 56.27
N TYR A 205 -34.71 -20.69 56.66
CA TYR A 205 -34.45 -21.67 57.75
C TYR A 205 -35.00 -21.16 59.10
N ARG A 206 -34.73 -19.90 59.47
CA ARG A 206 -35.25 -19.30 60.72
C ARG A 206 -36.78 -19.31 60.80
N ARG A 207 -37.45 -19.13 59.65
CA ARG A 207 -38.96 -19.14 59.61
C ARG A 207 -39.54 -20.55 59.69
N SER A 208 -38.91 -21.56 59.10
CA SER A 208 -39.43 -22.92 59.02
C SER A 208 -38.32 -23.97 58.96
N PRO A 209 -37.65 -24.29 60.11
CA PRO A 209 -36.47 -25.14 60.12
C PRO A 209 -36.63 -26.55 59.56
N VAL A 210 -37.75 -27.19 59.87
CA VAL A 210 -38.03 -28.59 59.46
C VAL A 210 -38.23 -28.72 57.97
N VAL A 211 -39.02 -27.78 57.35
CA VAL A 211 -39.34 -27.81 55.94
C VAL A 211 -38.10 -27.46 55.10
N THR A 212 -37.35 -26.44 55.50
CA THR A 212 -36.15 -26.00 54.79
C THR A 212 -35.06 -27.08 54.78
N ARG A 213 -34.86 -27.76 55.94
CA ARG A 213 -33.90 -28.88 56.01
C ARG A 213 -34.29 -30.04 55.11
N LYS A 214 -35.56 -30.41 55.08
CA LYS A 214 -36.03 -31.49 54.22
C LYS A 214 -35.90 -31.13 52.73
N ARG A 215 -36.20 -29.90 52.36
CA ARG A 215 -36.01 -29.38 51.00
C ARG A 215 -34.58 -29.41 50.59
N LEU A 216 -33.65 -28.88 51.36
CA LEU A 216 -32.20 -28.89 51.07
C LEU A 216 -31.67 -30.30 50.89
N TYR A 217 -32.09 -31.21 51.78
CA TYR A 217 -31.68 -32.59 51.66
C TYR A 217 -32.14 -33.26 50.36
N LEU A 218 -33.38 -32.99 49.91
CA LEU A 218 -33.90 -33.49 48.67
C LEU A 218 -33.18 -32.85 47.45
N GLU A 219 -32.93 -31.54 47.49
CA GLU A 219 -32.19 -30.84 46.43
C GLU A 219 -30.75 -31.37 46.29
N THR A 220 -30.05 -31.63 47.41
CA THR A 220 -28.70 -32.18 47.35
C THR A 220 -28.72 -33.66 46.84
N LEU A 221 -29.72 -34.43 47.23
CA LEU A 221 -29.88 -35.77 46.66
C LEU A 221 -30.15 -35.75 45.18
N GLU A 222 -30.97 -34.85 44.69
CA GLU A 222 -31.31 -34.67 43.27
C GLU A 222 -30.05 -34.29 42.49
N GLU A 223 -29.23 -33.37 42.98
CA GLU A 223 -27.95 -33.00 42.38
C GLU A 223 -26.93 -34.13 42.33
N VAL A 224 -26.80 -34.90 43.43
CA VAL A 224 -25.90 -36.07 43.47
C VAL A 224 -26.35 -37.19 42.58
N PHE A 225 -27.67 -37.42 42.42
CA PHE A 225 -28.21 -38.48 41.59
C PHE A 225 -28.36 -38.08 40.13
N ALA A 226 -28.30 -36.78 39.77
CA ALA A 226 -28.36 -36.33 38.38
C ALA A 226 -27.21 -36.85 37.52
N ASP A 227 -26.00 -36.95 38.13
CA ASP A 227 -24.81 -37.48 37.46
C ASP A 227 -24.51 -38.96 37.77
N ALA A 228 -25.33 -39.60 38.59
CA ALA A 228 -25.13 -40.98 38.96
C ALA A 228 -25.92 -41.96 38.10
N ASN A 229 -25.24 -42.94 37.52
CA ASN A 229 -25.89 -44.10 36.90
C ASN A 229 -26.55 -44.97 37.98
N LEU A 230 -27.80 -44.64 38.32
CA LEU A 230 -28.54 -45.34 39.35
C LEU A 230 -29.17 -46.64 38.81
N ILE A 231 -28.71 -47.74 39.29
CA ILE A 231 -29.29 -49.07 39.01
C ILE A 231 -30.01 -49.53 40.25
N ILE A 232 -31.34 -49.54 40.19
CA ILE A 232 -32.19 -50.05 41.31
C ILE A 232 -32.39 -51.54 41.07
N VAL A 233 -31.89 -52.37 41.98
CA VAL A 233 -32.04 -53.84 41.91
C VAL A 233 -32.93 -54.32 43.05
N ASP A 234 -33.95 -55.09 42.72
CA ASP A 234 -34.82 -55.74 43.73
C ASP A 234 -33.98 -56.76 44.56
N GLU A 235 -34.22 -56.79 45.83
CA GLU A 235 -33.49 -57.65 46.79
C GLU A 235 -33.48 -59.12 46.40
N LYS A 236 -34.55 -59.59 45.70
CA LYS A 236 -34.64 -60.98 45.18
C LYS A 236 -33.73 -61.28 44.03
N ILE A 237 -33.34 -60.23 43.24
CA ILE A 237 -32.48 -60.38 42.09
C ILE A 237 -31.02 -60.06 42.41
N ALA A 238 -30.76 -59.33 43.49
CA ALA A 238 -29.43 -58.92 43.92
C ALA A 238 -28.48 -60.07 44.21
N ARG A 239 -28.99 -61.20 44.64
CA ARG A 239 -28.15 -62.38 44.94
C ARG A 239 -27.61 -63.11 43.71
N GLY A 240 -28.09 -62.83 42.50
CA GLY A 240 -27.65 -63.46 41.25
C GLY A 240 -27.14 -62.52 40.16
N ALA A 241 -27.40 -61.23 40.27
CA ALA A 241 -27.14 -60.28 39.21
C ALA A 241 -25.81 -59.52 39.29
N LEU A 242 -25.17 -59.53 40.43
CA LEU A 242 -23.90 -58.80 40.69
C LEU A 242 -22.73 -59.17 39.73
N PRO A 243 -22.57 -60.43 39.26
CA PRO A 243 -21.50 -60.74 38.31
C PRO A 243 -21.75 -60.38 36.85
N LEU A 244 -22.98 -59.92 36.52
CA LEU A 244 -23.36 -59.59 35.12
C LEU A 244 -23.43 -58.09 34.83
N LEU A 245 -23.17 -57.23 35.81
CA LEU A 245 -23.09 -55.81 35.58
C LEU A 245 -21.75 -55.43 34.95
N PRO A 246 -21.71 -54.98 33.70
CA PRO A 246 -20.47 -54.57 33.08
C PRO A 246 -19.99 -53.26 33.76
N LEU A 247 -19.01 -53.38 34.66
CA LEU A 247 -18.29 -52.28 35.26
C LEU A 247 -17.49 -51.41 34.26
N ALA A 248 -17.54 -51.81 32.98
CA ALA A 248 -16.82 -51.13 31.90
C ALA A 248 -17.37 -49.73 31.57
N GLY A 249 -18.52 -49.31 32.16
CA GLY A 249 -19.07 -47.94 31.95
C GLY A 249 -18.67 -46.91 33.00
N VAL A 250 -17.94 -47.30 34.05
CA VAL A 250 -17.58 -46.42 35.18
C VAL A 250 -16.20 -45.76 35.01
N THR A 251 -15.42 -46.21 34.02
CA THR A 251 -14.12 -45.61 33.75
C THR A 251 -14.16 -44.78 32.47
N GLY A 252 -14.31 -43.46 32.63
CA GLY A 252 -13.74 -42.56 31.68
C GLY A 252 -14.64 -41.85 30.69
N SER A 253 -15.22 -40.79 31.10
CA SER A 253 -15.35 -39.64 30.20
C SER A 253 -14.57 -38.45 30.77
N GLY A 254 -13.26 -38.67 30.91
CA GLY A 254 -12.26 -37.65 31.10
C GLY A 254 -11.43 -37.51 29.83
N GLY A 255 -12.07 -37.19 28.72
CA GLY A 255 -11.40 -36.93 27.46
C GLY A 255 -10.82 -35.51 27.45
N ALA A 256 -9.66 -35.32 28.09
CA ALA A 256 -8.80 -34.21 27.84
C ALA A 256 -8.28 -34.28 26.39
N GLY A 257 -8.90 -33.58 25.49
CA GLY A 257 -8.40 -33.34 24.16
C GLY A 257 -7.14 -32.44 24.18
N SER A 258 -5.99 -33.12 24.32
CA SER A 258 -4.69 -32.51 24.01
C SER A 258 -4.64 -32.21 22.52
N ARG A 259 -4.86 -30.95 22.14
CA ARG A 259 -4.37 -30.43 20.87
C ARG A 259 -2.96 -29.92 21.09
N ALA A 260 -2.00 -30.75 20.79
CA ALA A 260 -0.63 -30.38 20.55
C ALA A 260 -0.62 -29.37 19.37
N ALA A 261 -0.14 -28.17 19.65
CA ALA A 261 0.21 -27.20 18.64
C ALA A 261 1.46 -27.70 17.92
N GLU A 262 1.29 -28.05 16.66
CA GLU A 262 2.37 -28.29 15.71
C GLU A 262 2.92 -26.93 15.29
N VAL A 263 4.03 -26.54 15.88
CA VAL A 263 4.90 -25.45 15.40
C VAL A 263 5.77 -26.05 14.31
N SER A 264 5.50 -25.70 13.07
CA SER A 264 6.39 -25.94 11.94
C SER A 264 6.81 -24.58 11.35
N ARG A 265 8.09 -24.34 11.48
CA ARG A 265 9.03 -23.50 10.69
C ARG A 265 8.51 -22.24 9.99
#